data_9ca8f26a6155c74c37607a96bff2f953
#
_entry.id   9ca8f26a6155c74c37607a96bff2f953
#
_cell.length_a   1.000
_cell.length_b   1.000
_cell.length_c   1.000
_cell.angle_alpha   90.00
_cell.angle_beta   90.00
_cell.angle_gamma   90.00
#
_symmetry.space_group_name_H-M   'P 1'
#
loop_
_entity.id
_entity.type
_entity.pdbx_description
1 polymer ?
#
loop_
_entity_poly.entity_id
_entity_poly.type
_entity_poly.pdbx_seq_one_letter_code
_entity_poly.pdbx_strand_id
1 'polypeptide(L)'
;MPKYLVLYRSTLSVGEQMAAATPEAMQASMNDWMAWGAKAGDALVDFGSPTQPASDGDPGPAGWVGGYSFLQADNLDALNALLEGHPHKAMGTIEVLEVLPQPGM
;
A
#
# COMPACT_ATOMS: atom_id res chain seq x y z
N MET A 1 18.77 4.48 6.85
CA MET A 1 17.95 3.47 6.15
C MET A 1 17.26 4.08 4.96
N PRO A 2 17.29 3.43 3.79
CA PRO A 2 16.47 3.86 2.67
C PRO A 2 14.98 3.89 3.02
N LYS A 3 14.28 4.86 2.43
CA LYS A 3 12.84 5.00 2.57
C LYS A 3 12.18 4.54 1.27
N TYR A 4 11.06 3.84 1.38
CA TYR A 4 10.33 3.32 0.23
C TYR A 4 8.89 3.80 0.25
N LEU A 5 8.40 4.19 -0.92
CA LEU A 5 6.98 4.47 -1.14
C LEU A 5 6.35 3.19 -1.67
N VAL A 6 5.35 2.70 -0.97
CA VAL A 6 4.63 1.49 -1.32
C VAL A 6 3.26 1.87 -1.84
N LEU A 7 2.94 1.44 -3.05
CA LEU A 7 1.65 1.72 -3.69
C LEU A 7 0.85 0.44 -3.78
N TYR A 8 -0.40 0.52 -3.35
CA TYR A 8 -1.35 -0.61 -3.39
C TYR A 8 -2.24 -0.46 -4.60
N ARG A 9 -2.12 -1.40 -5.55
CA ARG A 9 -2.86 -1.35 -6.82
C ARG A 9 -3.88 -2.47 -6.91
N SER A 10 -5.00 -2.20 -7.58
CA SER A 10 -6.07 -3.16 -7.80
C SER A 10 -6.80 -2.84 -9.10
N THR A 11 -7.37 -3.87 -9.73
CA THR A 11 -8.21 -3.70 -10.92
C THR A 11 -9.53 -3.00 -10.58
N LEU A 12 -9.95 -3.03 -9.31
CA LEU A 12 -11.12 -2.29 -8.83
C LEU A 12 -10.64 -1.01 -8.13
N SER A 13 -11.30 0.11 -8.40
CA SER A 13 -11.07 1.35 -7.65
C SER A 13 -11.52 1.18 -6.20
N VAL A 14 -11.05 2.06 -5.31
CA VAL A 14 -11.46 2.05 -3.91
C VAL A 14 -12.98 2.23 -3.79
N GLY A 15 -13.57 3.11 -4.61
CA GLY A 15 -15.02 3.29 -4.61
C GLY A 15 -15.77 2.02 -4.98
N GLU A 16 -15.31 1.29 -6.00
CA GLU A 16 -15.91 0.02 -6.39
C GLU A 16 -15.77 -1.05 -5.30
N GLN A 17 -14.60 -1.12 -4.66
CA GLN A 17 -14.36 -2.03 -3.55
C GLN A 17 -15.30 -1.74 -2.37
N MET A 18 -15.45 -0.47 -2.01
CA MET A 18 -16.34 -0.06 -0.92
C MET A 18 -17.81 -0.36 -1.23
N ALA A 19 -18.23 -0.17 -2.48
CA ALA A 19 -19.59 -0.45 -2.90
C ALA A 19 -19.93 -1.95 -2.82
N ALA A 20 -18.94 -2.81 -3.03
CA ALA A 20 -19.10 -4.26 -3.01
C ALA A 20 -18.90 -4.88 -1.62
N ALA A 21 -18.28 -4.15 -0.68
CA ALA A 21 -17.91 -4.70 0.63
C ALA A 21 -19.08 -4.63 1.63
N THR A 22 -19.17 -5.65 2.47
CA THR A 22 -20.08 -5.62 3.63
C THR A 22 -19.38 -4.94 4.81
N PRO A 23 -20.14 -4.43 5.81
CA PRO A 23 -19.51 -3.87 7.02
C PRO A 23 -18.58 -4.85 7.73
N GLU A 24 -18.95 -6.13 7.76
CA GLU A 24 -18.14 -7.18 8.38
C GLU A 24 -16.83 -7.40 7.62
N ALA A 25 -16.87 -7.41 6.29
CA ALA A 25 -15.69 -7.56 5.45
C ALA A 25 -14.76 -6.36 5.60
N MET A 26 -15.32 -5.15 5.69
CA MET A 26 -14.54 -3.92 5.91
C MET A 26 -13.84 -3.94 7.25
N GLN A 27 -14.52 -4.39 8.31
CA GLN A 27 -13.93 -4.50 9.64
C GLN A 27 -12.82 -5.55 9.68
N ALA A 28 -13.03 -6.70 9.03
CA ALA A 28 -12.02 -7.76 8.95
C ALA A 28 -10.78 -7.26 8.21
N SER A 29 -10.96 -6.53 7.11
CA SER A 29 -9.85 -5.94 6.36
C SER A 29 -9.09 -4.93 7.20
N MET A 30 -9.78 -4.06 7.93
CA MET A 30 -9.16 -3.09 8.82
C MET A 30 -8.32 -3.79 9.88
N ASN A 31 -8.84 -4.86 10.48
CA ASN A 31 -8.13 -5.63 11.49
C ASN A 31 -6.85 -6.25 10.90
N ASP A 32 -6.91 -6.77 9.68
CA ASP A 32 -5.75 -7.35 9.00
C ASP A 32 -4.67 -6.30 8.74
N TRP A 33 -5.08 -5.10 8.29
CA TRP A 33 -4.15 -3.99 8.05
C TRP A 33 -3.49 -3.53 9.34
N MET A 34 -4.27 -3.43 10.42
CA MET A 34 -3.74 -3.04 11.74
C MET A 34 -2.75 -4.07 12.26
N ALA A 35 -3.02 -5.36 12.06
CA ALA A 35 -2.12 -6.43 12.45
C ALA A 35 -0.80 -6.35 11.66
N TRP A 36 -0.89 -6.09 10.36
CA TRP A 36 0.31 -5.91 9.54
C TRP A 36 1.12 -4.69 10.01
N GLY A 37 0.45 -3.57 10.29
CA GLY A 37 1.10 -2.37 10.80
C GLY A 37 1.85 -2.62 12.10
N ALA A 38 1.26 -3.39 13.01
CA ALA A 38 1.90 -3.76 14.26
C ALA A 38 3.13 -4.65 14.02
N LYS A 39 3.06 -5.56 13.04
CA LYS A 39 4.19 -6.41 12.65
C LYS A 39 5.33 -5.59 12.05
N ALA A 40 5.01 -4.59 11.22
CA ALA A 40 6.01 -3.73 10.60
C ALA A 40 6.72 -2.84 11.64
N GLY A 41 6.00 -2.41 12.67
CA GLY A 41 6.59 -1.65 13.79
C GLY A 41 7.30 -0.40 13.33
N ASP A 42 8.55 -0.23 13.77
CA ASP A 42 9.35 0.97 13.47
C ASP A 42 9.71 1.11 11.98
N ALA A 43 9.60 0.05 11.20
CA ALA A 43 9.80 0.12 9.77
C ALA A 43 8.69 0.93 9.07
N LEU A 44 7.53 1.05 9.69
CA LEU A 44 6.40 1.81 9.16
C LEU A 44 6.57 3.28 9.50
N VAL A 45 7.02 4.08 8.53
CA VAL A 45 7.25 5.51 8.70
C VAL A 45 5.94 6.28 8.67
N ASP A 46 5.06 5.91 7.72
CA ASP A 46 3.74 6.50 7.56
C ASP A 46 2.80 5.41 7.04
N PHE A 47 1.76 5.12 7.80
CA PHE A 47 0.77 4.14 7.40
C PHE A 47 0.10 4.53 6.08
N GLY A 48 -0.01 5.84 5.81
CA GLY A 48 -0.63 6.34 4.60
C GLY A 48 -2.14 6.44 4.70
N SER A 49 -2.76 6.49 3.54
CA SER A 49 -4.21 6.63 3.40
C SER A 49 -4.72 5.93 2.16
N PRO A 50 -6.00 5.57 2.13
CA PRO A 50 -6.64 5.21 0.87
C PRO A 50 -6.61 6.39 -0.09
N THR A 51 -6.53 6.09 -1.38
CA THR A 51 -6.53 7.09 -2.44
C THR A 51 -7.51 6.71 -3.53
N GLN A 52 -7.91 7.69 -4.34
CA GLN A 52 -8.70 7.47 -5.54
C GLN A 52 -8.19 8.39 -6.64
N PRO A 53 -8.42 8.07 -7.92
CA PRO A 53 -7.99 8.94 -9.01
C PRO A 53 -8.64 10.32 -8.89
N ALA A 54 -7.83 11.37 -9.06
CA ALA A 54 -8.30 12.75 -9.08
C ALA A 54 -8.32 13.31 -10.50
N SER A 55 -7.59 12.66 -11.42
CA SER A 55 -7.53 13.04 -12.82
C SER A 55 -8.12 11.94 -13.70
N ASP A 56 -8.58 12.31 -14.88
CA ASP A 56 -9.04 11.34 -15.87
C ASP A 56 -7.86 10.54 -16.41
N GLY A 57 -8.12 9.29 -16.79
CA GLY A 57 -7.11 8.46 -17.41
C GLY A 57 -7.36 6.98 -17.20
N ASP A 58 -6.57 6.19 -17.91
CA ASP A 58 -6.61 4.73 -17.82
C ASP A 58 -5.62 4.31 -16.73
N PRO A 59 -6.04 3.43 -15.79
CA PRO A 59 -5.12 2.96 -14.75
C PRO A 59 -3.99 2.08 -15.29
N GLY A 60 -4.12 1.58 -16.52
CA GLY A 60 -3.16 0.65 -17.10
C GLY A 60 -3.31 -0.78 -16.57
N PRO A 61 -2.40 -1.70 -16.99
CA PRO A 61 -2.52 -3.12 -16.62
C PRO A 61 -2.42 -3.39 -15.13
N ALA A 62 -1.70 -2.55 -14.39
CA ALA A 62 -1.53 -2.71 -12.94
C ALA A 62 -2.77 -2.29 -12.15
N GLY A 63 -3.70 -1.59 -12.78
CA GLY A 63 -4.93 -1.11 -12.14
C GLY A 63 -4.75 0.20 -11.40
N TRP A 64 -5.75 0.53 -10.59
CA TRP A 64 -5.82 1.78 -9.86
C TRP A 64 -4.93 1.75 -8.61
N VAL A 65 -4.30 2.90 -8.30
CA VAL A 65 -3.66 3.08 -6.99
C VAL A 65 -4.77 3.35 -5.97
N GLY A 66 -4.92 2.45 -5.01
CA GLY A 66 -5.95 2.56 -3.98
C GLY A 66 -5.43 3.01 -2.62
N GLY A 67 -4.13 3.22 -2.50
CA GLY A 67 -3.52 3.66 -1.26
C GLY A 67 -2.02 3.66 -1.32
N TYR A 68 -1.39 4.13 -0.24
CA TYR A 68 0.06 4.17 -0.13
C TYR A 68 0.50 4.02 1.32
N SER A 69 1.76 3.64 1.49
CA SER A 69 2.46 3.69 2.78
C SER A 69 3.91 4.06 2.55
N PHE A 70 4.56 4.62 3.57
CA PHE A 70 6.01 4.83 3.57
C PHE A 70 6.64 3.88 4.58
N LEU A 71 7.65 3.15 4.13
CA LEU A 71 8.39 2.20 4.95
C LEU A 71 9.88 2.50 4.87
N GLN A 72 10.64 2.04 5.85
CA GLN A 72 12.09 2.08 5.82
C GLN A 72 12.64 0.68 6.06
N ALA A 73 13.74 0.36 5.41
CA ALA A 73 14.41 -0.92 5.55
C ALA A 73 15.86 -0.78 5.07
N ASP A 74 16.73 -1.70 5.49
CA ASP A 74 18.14 -1.64 5.10
C ASP A 74 18.34 -1.82 3.59
N ASN A 75 17.48 -2.63 2.96
CA ASN A 75 17.54 -2.91 1.53
C ASN A 75 16.18 -3.45 1.06
N LEU A 76 16.08 -3.69 -0.25
CA LEU A 76 14.84 -4.18 -0.85
C LEU A 76 14.44 -5.56 -0.33
N ASP A 77 15.40 -6.45 -0.07
CA ASP A 77 15.11 -7.79 0.45
C ASP A 77 14.46 -7.70 1.83
N ALA A 78 14.98 -6.83 2.71
CA ALA A 78 14.40 -6.58 4.02
C ALA A 78 12.99 -6.02 3.91
N LEU A 79 12.77 -5.09 2.96
CA LEU A 79 11.45 -4.53 2.72
C LEU A 79 10.47 -5.60 2.23
N ASN A 80 10.88 -6.44 1.29
CA ASN A 80 10.03 -7.51 0.77
C ASN A 80 9.63 -8.49 1.86
N ALA A 81 10.51 -8.75 2.83
CA ALA A 81 10.19 -9.58 3.98
C ALA A 81 9.07 -8.97 4.83
N LEU A 82 9.07 -7.63 4.98
CA LEU A 82 7.99 -6.93 5.69
C LEU A 82 6.67 -6.98 4.94
N LEU A 83 6.71 -6.99 3.61
CA LEU A 83 5.51 -7.03 2.76
C LEU A 83 4.97 -8.43 2.56
N GLU A 84 5.73 -9.45 2.94
CA GLU A 84 5.28 -10.83 2.84
C GLU A 84 4.06 -11.03 3.74
N GLY A 85 3.00 -11.61 3.18
CA GLY A 85 1.75 -11.80 3.90
C GLY A 85 0.92 -10.54 4.09
N HIS A 86 1.28 -9.43 3.41
CA HIS A 86 0.48 -8.20 3.48
C HIS A 86 -0.95 -8.45 2.98
N PRO A 87 -1.96 -7.93 3.71
CA PRO A 87 -3.37 -8.20 3.36
C PRO A 87 -3.76 -7.76 1.95
N HIS A 88 -3.13 -6.71 1.40
CA HIS A 88 -3.44 -6.24 0.04
C HIS A 88 -3.09 -7.26 -1.05
N LYS A 89 -2.15 -8.17 -0.79
CA LYS A 89 -1.76 -9.18 -1.78
C LYS A 89 -2.90 -10.13 -2.15
N ALA A 90 -3.91 -10.26 -1.30
CA ALA A 90 -5.10 -11.05 -1.61
C ALA A 90 -6.04 -10.34 -2.59
N MET A 91 -5.89 -9.03 -2.79
CA MET A 91 -6.82 -8.20 -3.56
C MET A 91 -6.18 -7.58 -4.81
N GLY A 92 -4.87 -7.48 -4.85
CA GLY A 92 -4.18 -6.79 -5.91
C GLY A 92 -2.67 -6.94 -5.81
N THR A 93 -1.96 -5.95 -6.31
CA THR A 93 -0.50 -5.95 -6.34
C THR A 93 0.07 -4.80 -5.53
N ILE A 94 1.33 -4.94 -5.16
CA ILE A 94 2.08 -3.92 -4.42
C ILE A 94 3.25 -3.49 -5.29
N GLU A 95 3.35 -2.18 -5.52
CA GLU A 95 4.48 -1.57 -6.23
C GLU A 95 5.35 -0.85 -5.21
N VAL A 96 6.67 -1.01 -5.34
CA VAL A 96 7.63 -0.41 -4.41
C VAL A 96 8.52 0.56 -5.18
N LEU A 97 8.63 1.79 -4.66
CA LEU A 97 9.50 2.82 -5.21
C LEU A 97 10.46 3.28 -4.11
N GLU A 98 11.75 3.36 -4.44
CA GLU A 98 12.71 3.93 -3.50
C GLU A 98 12.63 5.45 -3.55
N VAL A 99 12.53 6.08 -2.39
CA VAL A 99 12.52 7.55 -2.30
C VAL A 99 13.96 8.04 -2.33
N LEU A 100 14.27 8.84 -3.34
CA LEU A 100 15.62 9.39 -3.50
C LEU A 100 15.70 10.78 -2.88
N PRO A 101 16.90 11.18 -2.39
CA PRO A 101 17.07 12.55 -1.93
C PRO A 101 16.93 13.52 -3.10
N GLN A 102 16.41 14.71 -2.82
CA GLN A 102 16.27 15.73 -3.85
C GLN A 102 17.64 16.28 -4.22
N PRO A 103 17.92 16.47 -5.52
CA PRO A 103 19.19 17.06 -5.95
C PRO A 103 19.40 18.44 -5.33
N GLY A 104 20.60 18.69 -4.81
CA GLY A 104 20.96 19.99 -4.27
C GLY A 104 20.50 20.27 -2.84
N MET A 105 19.92 19.28 -2.18
CA MET A 105 19.44 19.43 -0.78
C MET A 105 20.23 18.58 0.18
#